data_c10975463485480eba28168dd543af24
#
_entry.id   c10975463485480eba28168dd543af24
#
_cell.length_a   1.000
_cell.length_b   1.000
_cell.length_c   1.000
_cell.angle_alpha   90.00
_cell.angle_beta   90.00
_cell.angle_gamma   90.00
#
_symmetry.space_group_name_H-M   'P 1'
#
loop_
_entity.id
_entity.type
_entity.pdbx_description
1 polymer ?
#
loop_
_entity_poly.entity_id
_entity_poly.type
_entity_poly.pdbx_seq_one_letter_code
_entity_poly.pdbx_strand_id
1 'polypeptide(L)'
;MQTLPAASAVLLKAQPGAAPQILITERSPHMRFAGGAYVFPGGRVDAADLATARNPVLAQGFAGLDDADAAARVAAIRETFEETGLLLTRGPAAGPAPLANSRNLLAKGPDSAEACTFAALIAGLGHRVDAQVLHPFAQWQPAENAEVTRRYLTHFYLIDVTDQPLAPLSPDGQEAVSLQWITAAALLENHLDALVFPTRCLLARIAQYPDIAALLAAAARHGSVMVQPLITNRGGEPWVTIPEGLDYPQVEAPLASLRCT
;
A
#
# COMPACT_ATOMS: atom_id res chain seq x y z
N MET A 1 13.89 1.86 19.49
CA MET A 1 12.47 2.22 19.16
C MET A 1 11.82 1.01 18.51
N GLN A 2 10.60 0.65 18.88
CA GLN A 2 9.90 -0.50 18.32
C GLN A 2 9.47 -0.21 16.87
N THR A 3 9.70 -1.16 15.95
CA THR A 3 9.19 -1.10 14.59
C THR A 3 7.76 -1.63 14.56
N LEU A 4 6.85 -0.84 13.99
CA LEU A 4 5.44 -1.16 13.86
C LEU A 4 5.18 -1.79 12.49
N PRO A 5 4.35 -2.84 12.39
CA PRO A 5 3.98 -3.40 11.11
C PRO A 5 3.00 -2.50 10.36
N ALA A 6 3.19 -2.39 9.05
CA ALA A 6 2.32 -1.68 8.12
C ALA A 6 2.19 -2.44 6.79
N ALA A 7 1.17 -2.13 6.03
CA ALA A 7 0.95 -2.73 4.71
C ALA A 7 0.36 -1.72 3.73
N SER A 8 0.74 -1.84 2.46
CA SER A 8 0.22 -1.02 1.37
C SER A 8 -0.11 -1.87 0.15
N ALA A 9 -1.17 -1.48 -0.56
CA ALA A 9 -1.60 -2.09 -1.81
C ALA A 9 -1.19 -1.22 -3.00
N VAL A 10 -0.44 -1.80 -3.93
CA VAL A 10 -0.12 -1.22 -5.23
C VAL A 10 -1.11 -1.78 -6.24
N LEU A 11 -2.23 -1.08 -6.42
CA LEU A 11 -3.28 -1.49 -7.35
C LEU A 11 -2.87 -1.17 -8.78
N LEU A 12 -2.94 -2.17 -9.64
CA LEU A 12 -2.54 -2.11 -11.04
C LEU A 12 -3.77 -2.26 -11.95
N LYS A 13 -3.85 -1.40 -12.95
CA LYS A 13 -4.90 -1.45 -13.98
C LYS A 13 -4.27 -1.41 -15.36
N ALA A 14 -4.46 -2.46 -16.15
CA ALA A 14 -3.94 -2.51 -17.52
C ALA A 14 -4.57 -1.43 -18.39
N GLN A 15 -3.77 -0.94 -19.34
CA GLN A 15 -4.19 0.01 -20.35
C GLN A 15 -3.86 -0.58 -21.74
N PRO A 16 -4.82 -0.65 -22.68
CA PRO A 16 -4.53 -1.15 -24.02
C PRO A 16 -3.42 -0.34 -24.70
N GLY A 17 -2.31 -1.01 -25.04
CA GLY A 17 -1.19 -0.40 -25.77
C GLY A 17 -0.35 0.62 -24.97
N ALA A 18 -0.51 0.67 -23.66
CA ALA A 18 0.23 1.58 -22.78
C ALA A 18 0.67 0.87 -21.48
N ALA A 19 1.61 1.50 -20.76
CA ALA A 19 2.02 1.03 -19.43
C ALA A 19 0.81 1.03 -18.45
N PRO A 20 0.80 0.11 -17.47
CA PRO A 20 -0.28 0.02 -16.50
C PRO A 20 -0.39 1.30 -15.66
N GLN A 21 -1.61 1.66 -15.34
CA GLN A 21 -1.88 2.67 -14.33
C GLN A 21 -1.82 2.06 -12.93
N ILE A 22 -1.42 2.87 -11.99
CA ILE A 22 -1.46 2.59 -10.55
C ILE A 22 -2.46 3.52 -9.88
N LEU A 23 -3.09 3.04 -8.80
CA LEU A 23 -3.86 3.92 -7.94
C LEU A 23 -2.91 4.59 -6.94
N ILE A 24 -2.97 5.92 -6.90
CA ILE A 24 -2.20 6.72 -5.94
C ILE A 24 -3.13 7.62 -5.13
N THR A 25 -2.77 7.81 -3.88
CA THR A 25 -3.48 8.65 -2.91
C THR A 25 -2.65 9.89 -2.63
N GLU A 26 -3.25 11.07 -2.67
CA GLU A 26 -2.68 12.29 -2.12
C GLU A 26 -3.07 12.40 -0.64
N ARG A 27 -2.09 12.42 0.25
CA ARG A 27 -2.33 12.54 1.69
C ARG A 27 -2.77 13.95 2.05
N SER A 28 -3.67 14.04 3.01
CA SER A 28 -4.10 15.35 3.55
C SER A 28 -2.88 16.17 4.00
N PRO A 29 -2.79 17.47 3.61
CA PRO A 29 -1.71 18.34 4.06
C PRO A 29 -1.61 18.48 5.59
N HIS A 30 -2.69 18.19 6.31
CA HIS A 30 -2.74 18.26 7.78
C HIS A 30 -2.17 17.03 8.47
N MET A 31 -1.80 15.98 7.74
CA MET A 31 -1.19 14.79 8.30
C MET A 31 0.21 15.11 8.86
N ARG A 32 0.49 14.59 10.07
CA ARG A 32 1.78 14.80 10.73
C ARG A 32 2.96 14.16 10.00
N PHE A 33 2.68 13.11 9.22
CA PHE A 33 3.67 12.36 8.46
C PHE A 33 3.33 12.42 6.97
N ALA A 34 4.28 12.87 6.15
CA ALA A 34 4.17 12.95 4.70
C ALA A 34 2.88 13.68 4.21
N GLY A 35 2.42 14.72 4.91
CA GLY A 35 1.24 15.50 4.50
C GLY A 35 1.41 16.10 3.10
N GLY A 36 0.43 15.93 2.21
CA GLY A 36 0.48 16.34 0.80
C GLY A 36 1.40 15.49 -0.08
N ALA A 37 1.90 14.32 0.41
CA ALA A 37 2.64 13.39 -0.41
C ALA A 37 1.71 12.46 -1.18
N TYR A 38 2.18 12.00 -2.33
CA TYR A 38 1.57 10.88 -3.05
C TYR A 38 2.11 9.56 -2.50
N VAL A 39 1.18 8.69 -2.09
CA VAL A 39 1.48 7.37 -1.52
C VAL A 39 0.54 6.31 -2.09
N PHE A 40 0.91 5.05 -1.98
CA PHE A 40 -0.03 3.95 -2.21
C PHE A 40 -1.01 3.84 -1.04
N PRO A 41 -2.26 3.42 -1.25
CA PRO A 41 -3.19 3.12 -0.17
C PRO A 41 -2.59 2.15 0.84
N GLY A 42 -2.76 2.42 2.13
CA GLY A 42 -2.24 1.55 3.18
C GLY A 42 -2.03 2.22 4.51
N GLY A 43 -1.84 1.40 5.54
CA GLY A 43 -1.68 1.86 6.91
C GLY A 43 -1.14 0.78 7.84
N ARG A 44 -1.44 0.91 9.12
CA ARG A 44 -0.96 0.01 10.17
C ARG A 44 -1.63 -1.35 10.10
N VAL A 45 -0.85 -2.38 10.43
CA VAL A 45 -1.41 -3.70 10.72
C VAL A 45 -1.93 -3.73 12.14
N ASP A 46 -3.18 -4.11 12.32
CA ASP A 46 -3.83 -4.27 13.62
C ASP A 46 -3.97 -5.74 14.01
N ALA A 47 -4.13 -6.02 15.31
CA ALA A 47 -4.30 -7.39 15.80
C ALA A 47 -5.54 -8.08 15.19
N ALA A 48 -6.58 -7.32 14.86
CA ALA A 48 -7.79 -7.82 14.20
C ALA A 48 -7.53 -8.34 12.77
N ASP A 49 -6.49 -7.83 12.09
CA ASP A 49 -6.13 -8.29 10.74
C ASP A 49 -5.63 -9.74 10.79
N LEU A 50 -4.80 -10.09 11.77
CA LEU A 50 -4.37 -11.49 11.96
C LEU A 50 -5.55 -12.40 12.30
N ALA A 51 -6.44 -11.96 13.20
CA ALA A 51 -7.63 -12.74 13.55
C ALA A 51 -8.52 -13.00 12.32
N THR A 52 -8.67 -12.00 11.45
CA THR A 52 -9.38 -12.13 10.17
C THR A 52 -8.69 -13.11 9.22
N ALA A 53 -7.35 -13.01 9.07
CA ALA A 53 -6.56 -13.90 8.21
C ALA A 53 -6.63 -15.38 8.64
N ARG A 54 -6.74 -15.64 9.93
CA ARG A 54 -6.82 -17.00 10.51
C ARG A 54 -8.25 -17.56 10.57
N ASN A 55 -9.26 -16.75 10.20
CA ASN A 55 -10.65 -17.19 10.16
C ASN A 55 -11.00 -17.75 8.76
N PRO A 56 -11.23 -19.08 8.60
CA PRO A 56 -11.50 -19.70 7.30
C PRO A 56 -12.84 -19.28 6.67
N VAL A 57 -13.72 -18.63 7.44
CA VAL A 57 -14.95 -18.05 6.90
C VAL A 57 -14.70 -16.71 6.22
N LEU A 58 -13.70 -15.94 6.71
CA LEU A 58 -13.40 -14.58 6.27
C LEU A 58 -12.19 -14.48 5.33
N ALA A 59 -11.39 -15.54 5.26
CA ALA A 59 -10.13 -15.54 4.52
C ALA A 59 -9.89 -16.86 3.79
N GLN A 60 -9.25 -16.80 2.63
CA GLN A 60 -8.84 -17.96 1.84
C GLN A 60 -7.43 -17.77 1.28
N GLY A 61 -6.71 -18.87 1.02
CA GLY A 61 -5.36 -18.83 0.47
C GLY A 61 -4.26 -18.47 1.48
N PHE A 62 -4.58 -18.41 2.78
CA PHE A 62 -3.64 -18.02 3.85
C PHE A 62 -2.86 -19.20 4.46
N ALA A 63 -3.13 -20.44 4.03
CA ALA A 63 -2.39 -21.61 4.53
C ALA A 63 -0.90 -21.49 4.18
N GLY A 64 -0.02 -21.73 5.18
CA GLY A 64 1.44 -21.68 5.01
C GLY A 64 2.06 -20.28 5.08
N LEU A 65 1.27 -19.20 5.15
CA LEU A 65 1.79 -17.86 5.42
C LEU A 65 2.11 -17.72 6.91
N ASP A 66 3.20 -17.02 7.23
CA ASP A 66 3.48 -16.61 8.60
C ASP A 66 2.47 -15.55 9.08
N ASP A 67 2.44 -15.29 10.40
CA ASP A 67 1.47 -14.39 11.00
C ASP A 67 1.64 -12.94 10.54
N ALA A 68 2.87 -12.51 10.30
CA ALA A 68 3.16 -11.13 9.89
C ALA A 68 2.68 -10.87 8.46
N ASP A 69 3.00 -11.76 7.50
CA ASP A 69 2.54 -11.65 6.11
C ASP A 69 1.02 -11.82 6.02
N ALA A 70 0.45 -12.78 6.79
CA ALA A 70 -0.99 -12.98 6.81
C ALA A 70 -1.76 -11.74 7.29
N ALA A 71 -1.34 -11.14 8.40
CA ALA A 71 -1.95 -9.91 8.91
C ALA A 71 -1.76 -8.72 7.96
N ALA A 72 -0.56 -8.57 7.37
CA ALA A 72 -0.25 -7.49 6.44
C ALA A 72 -1.12 -7.55 5.17
N ARG A 73 -1.44 -8.74 4.65
CA ARG A 73 -2.35 -8.90 3.49
C ARG A 73 -3.77 -8.42 3.80
N VAL A 74 -4.30 -8.77 4.97
CA VAL A 74 -5.62 -8.29 5.39
C VAL A 74 -5.60 -6.78 5.60
N ALA A 75 -4.58 -6.23 6.27
CA ALA A 75 -4.42 -4.81 6.47
C ALA A 75 -4.38 -4.04 5.15
N ALA A 76 -3.63 -4.52 4.14
CA ALA A 76 -3.56 -3.89 2.82
C ALA A 76 -4.94 -3.76 2.16
N ILE A 77 -5.80 -4.79 2.27
CA ILE A 77 -7.16 -4.76 1.73
C ILE A 77 -8.07 -3.85 2.55
N ARG A 78 -8.00 -3.91 3.88
CA ARG A 78 -8.80 -3.08 4.80
C ARG A 78 -8.50 -1.59 4.59
N GLU A 79 -7.24 -1.20 4.64
CA GLU A 79 -6.78 0.18 4.46
C GLU A 79 -7.15 0.71 3.05
N THR A 80 -7.01 -0.14 2.02
CA THR A 80 -7.48 0.23 0.67
C THR A 80 -8.95 0.58 0.67
N PHE A 81 -9.79 -0.22 1.33
CA PHE A 81 -11.21 0.09 1.42
C PHE A 81 -11.48 1.37 2.23
N GLU A 82 -10.81 1.53 3.36
CA GLU A 82 -10.94 2.70 4.24
C GLU A 82 -10.54 4.01 3.54
N GLU A 83 -9.45 4.02 2.79
CA GLU A 83 -8.95 5.22 2.12
C GLU A 83 -9.60 5.51 0.77
N THR A 84 -10.02 4.46 0.02
CA THR A 84 -10.42 4.61 -1.39
C THR A 84 -11.86 4.24 -1.69
N GLY A 85 -12.52 3.49 -0.81
CA GLY A 85 -13.83 2.90 -1.02
C GLY A 85 -13.82 1.63 -1.87
N LEU A 86 -12.65 1.13 -2.31
CA LEU A 86 -12.53 -0.08 -3.10
C LEU A 86 -12.43 -1.31 -2.20
N LEU A 87 -13.48 -2.12 -2.16
CA LEU A 87 -13.48 -3.39 -1.42
C LEU A 87 -12.94 -4.52 -2.31
N LEU A 88 -11.68 -4.87 -2.13
CA LEU A 88 -10.98 -5.89 -2.92
C LEU A 88 -11.10 -7.29 -2.27
N THR A 89 -12.32 -7.76 -2.12
CA THR A 89 -12.64 -9.07 -1.52
C THR A 89 -13.46 -9.90 -2.49
N ARG A 90 -13.49 -11.23 -2.29
CA ARG A 90 -14.31 -12.14 -3.10
C ARG A 90 -15.62 -12.41 -2.39
N GLY A 91 -16.74 -12.28 -3.14
CA GLY A 91 -18.07 -12.51 -2.64
C GLY A 91 -19.16 -12.06 -3.62
N PRO A 92 -20.42 -12.11 -3.24
CA PRO A 92 -21.53 -11.60 -4.04
C PRO A 92 -21.36 -10.11 -4.34
N ALA A 93 -21.84 -9.63 -5.49
CA ALA A 93 -21.78 -8.21 -5.81
C ALA A 93 -22.52 -7.38 -4.75
N ALA A 94 -21.82 -6.48 -4.08
CA ALA A 94 -22.40 -5.53 -3.14
C ALA A 94 -22.73 -4.22 -3.87
N GLY A 95 -23.92 -3.68 -3.62
CA GLY A 95 -24.28 -2.37 -4.16
C GLY A 95 -23.45 -1.23 -3.51
N PRO A 96 -23.38 -0.06 -4.17
CA PRO A 96 -22.56 1.05 -3.66
C PRO A 96 -23.04 1.63 -2.31
N ALA A 97 -24.34 1.68 -2.06
CA ALA A 97 -24.88 2.27 -0.84
C ALA A 97 -24.53 1.51 0.44
N PRO A 98 -24.61 0.15 0.49
CA PRO A 98 -24.11 -0.61 1.63
C PRO A 98 -22.63 -0.39 1.92
N LEU A 99 -21.78 -0.30 0.87
CA LEU A 99 -20.36 -0.09 1.02
C LEU A 99 -20.01 1.29 1.59
N ALA A 100 -20.67 2.36 1.12
CA ALA A 100 -20.47 3.71 1.64
C ALA A 100 -20.84 3.84 3.13
N ASN A 101 -21.99 3.26 3.53
CA ASN A 101 -22.41 3.24 4.93
C ASN A 101 -21.41 2.46 5.81
N SER A 102 -20.94 1.31 5.34
CA SER A 102 -20.00 0.46 6.07
C SER A 102 -18.65 1.14 6.27
N ARG A 103 -18.16 1.88 5.25
CA ARG A 103 -16.94 2.66 5.35
C ARG A 103 -17.05 3.74 6.43
N ASN A 104 -18.17 4.47 6.48
CA ASN A 104 -18.41 5.46 7.51
C ASN A 104 -18.45 4.86 8.93
N LEU A 105 -18.92 3.61 9.07
CA LEU A 105 -18.93 2.90 10.34
C LEU A 105 -17.55 2.44 10.78
N LEU A 106 -16.69 2.02 9.84
CA LEU A 106 -15.28 1.70 10.12
C LEU A 106 -14.52 2.94 10.59
N ALA A 107 -14.74 4.09 9.97
CA ALA A 107 -14.08 5.35 10.30
C ALA A 107 -14.43 5.90 11.71
N LYS A 108 -15.51 5.40 12.35
CA LYS A 108 -15.90 5.83 13.72
C LYS A 108 -14.95 5.31 14.80
N GLY A 109 -14.06 4.36 14.50
CA GLY A 109 -13.12 3.78 15.44
C GLY A 109 -13.78 2.81 16.45
N PRO A 110 -12.95 2.00 17.14
CA PRO A 110 -13.43 0.89 18.00
C PRO A 110 -14.22 1.33 19.25
N ASP A 111 -14.05 2.57 19.67
CA ASP A 111 -14.72 3.10 20.90
C ASP A 111 -16.16 3.60 20.64
N SER A 112 -16.60 3.63 19.38
CA SER A 112 -17.97 4.02 19.04
C SER A 112 -18.93 2.84 19.20
N ALA A 113 -20.08 3.06 19.83
CA ALA A 113 -21.15 2.07 19.94
C ALA A 113 -21.70 1.62 18.56
N GLU A 114 -21.46 2.40 17.52
CA GLU A 114 -21.88 2.12 16.14
C GLU A 114 -20.71 1.60 15.28
N ALA A 115 -19.52 1.42 15.84
CA ALA A 115 -18.36 0.96 15.10
C ALA A 115 -18.59 -0.44 14.53
N CYS A 116 -18.26 -0.59 13.27
CA CYS A 116 -18.20 -1.88 12.62
C CYS A 116 -16.73 -2.27 12.43
N THR A 117 -16.37 -3.52 12.68
CA THR A 117 -15.05 -4.01 12.34
C THR A 117 -15.03 -4.46 10.87
N PHE A 118 -13.83 -4.42 10.24
CA PHE A 118 -13.69 -4.94 8.87
C PHE A 118 -14.13 -6.41 8.76
N ALA A 119 -13.81 -7.24 9.77
CA ALA A 119 -14.26 -8.63 9.85
C ALA A 119 -15.80 -8.75 9.86
N ALA A 120 -16.49 -7.93 10.64
CA ALA A 120 -17.96 -7.93 10.69
C ALA A 120 -18.57 -7.45 9.37
N LEU A 121 -17.95 -6.44 8.73
CA LEU A 121 -18.38 -5.97 7.42
C LEU A 121 -18.33 -7.08 6.37
N ILE A 122 -17.16 -7.72 6.17
CA ILE A 122 -17.01 -8.75 5.13
C ILE A 122 -17.85 -10.00 5.44
N ALA A 123 -18.02 -10.35 6.73
CA ALA A 123 -18.93 -11.42 7.15
C ALA A 123 -20.38 -11.11 6.75
N GLY A 124 -20.86 -9.90 7.05
CA GLY A 124 -22.22 -9.45 6.71
C GLY A 124 -22.50 -9.40 5.23
N LEU A 125 -21.47 -9.15 4.42
CA LEU A 125 -21.56 -9.19 2.94
C LEU A 125 -21.39 -10.61 2.36
N GLY A 126 -21.01 -11.61 3.15
CA GLY A 126 -20.63 -12.93 2.65
C GLY A 126 -19.32 -12.93 1.85
N HIS A 127 -18.43 -11.99 2.15
CA HIS A 127 -17.16 -11.80 1.47
C HIS A 127 -15.98 -12.43 2.22
N ARG A 128 -14.89 -12.68 1.48
CA ARG A 128 -13.62 -13.20 2.01
C ARG A 128 -12.45 -12.43 1.42
N VAL A 129 -11.42 -12.23 2.22
CA VAL A 129 -10.10 -11.80 1.72
C VAL A 129 -9.45 -13.00 1.04
N ASP A 130 -8.89 -12.79 -0.15
CA ASP A 130 -8.16 -13.81 -0.90
C ASP A 130 -6.68 -13.45 -0.94
N ALA A 131 -5.84 -14.22 -0.23
CA ALA A 131 -4.40 -13.98 -0.19
C ALA A 131 -3.72 -14.11 -1.56
N GLN A 132 -4.30 -14.86 -2.48
CA GLN A 132 -3.68 -15.15 -3.79
C GLN A 132 -3.66 -13.95 -4.74
N VAL A 133 -4.53 -12.95 -4.50
CA VAL A 133 -4.53 -11.73 -5.33
C VAL A 133 -3.46 -10.72 -4.91
N LEU A 134 -2.84 -10.92 -3.73
CA LEU A 134 -1.80 -10.05 -3.21
C LEU A 134 -0.42 -10.65 -3.52
N HIS A 135 0.27 -10.09 -4.49
CA HIS A 135 1.62 -10.54 -4.88
C HIS A 135 2.67 -9.75 -4.12
N PRO A 136 3.54 -10.38 -3.29
CA PRO A 136 4.59 -9.66 -2.58
C PRO A 136 5.47 -8.87 -3.54
N PHE A 137 5.67 -7.58 -3.26
CA PHE A 137 6.43 -6.69 -4.13
C PHE A 137 7.70 -6.17 -3.46
N ALA A 138 7.58 -5.71 -2.21
CA ALA A 138 8.71 -5.22 -1.44
C ALA A 138 8.38 -5.19 0.05
N GLN A 139 9.41 -5.18 0.88
CA GLN A 139 9.33 -4.80 2.28
C GLN A 139 10.28 -3.64 2.54
N TRP A 140 9.82 -2.61 3.23
CA TRP A 140 10.62 -1.44 3.51
C TRP A 140 10.56 -1.05 4.97
N GLN A 141 11.71 -0.65 5.53
CA GLN A 141 11.78 0.02 6.83
C GLN A 141 12.70 1.25 6.74
N PRO A 142 12.55 2.24 7.62
CA PRO A 142 13.43 3.41 7.66
C PRO A 142 14.89 3.01 7.89
N ALA A 143 15.82 3.81 7.40
CA ALA A 143 17.24 3.65 7.69
C ALA A 143 17.45 3.53 9.20
N GLU A 144 18.41 2.69 9.64
CA GLU A 144 18.65 2.43 11.06
C GLU A 144 19.00 3.74 11.80
N ASN A 145 19.78 4.61 11.15
CA ASN A 145 20.22 5.90 11.65
C ASN A 145 19.31 7.08 11.26
N ALA A 146 18.09 6.82 10.74
CA ALA A 146 17.14 7.88 10.46
C ALA A 146 16.53 8.42 11.75
N GLU A 147 16.48 9.74 11.87
CA GLU A 147 15.77 10.44 12.94
C GLU A 147 14.27 10.49 12.64
N VAL A 148 13.55 9.45 13.03
CA VAL A 148 12.11 9.33 12.82
C VAL A 148 11.37 9.13 14.14
N THR A 149 10.19 9.71 14.26
CA THR A 149 9.36 9.60 15.48
C THR A 149 8.72 8.22 15.63
N ARG A 150 8.51 7.51 14.52
CA ARG A 150 7.99 6.13 14.45
C ARG A 150 8.68 5.37 13.32
N ARG A 151 8.91 4.09 13.54
CA ARG A 151 9.48 3.19 12.53
C ARG A 151 8.40 2.23 12.07
N TYR A 152 8.24 2.09 10.75
CA TYR A 152 7.31 1.13 10.17
C TYR A 152 8.08 0.14 9.30
N LEU A 153 7.78 -1.15 9.46
CA LEU A 153 8.10 -2.17 8.47
C LEU A 153 6.87 -2.31 7.58
N THR A 154 6.95 -1.78 6.37
CA THR A 154 5.82 -1.76 5.44
C THR A 154 5.96 -2.86 4.40
N HIS A 155 4.94 -3.72 4.32
CA HIS A 155 4.78 -4.72 3.28
C HIS A 155 4.01 -4.11 2.10
N PHE A 156 4.55 -4.21 0.88
CA PHE A 156 3.90 -3.76 -0.34
C PHE A 156 3.48 -4.95 -1.18
N TYR A 157 2.22 -4.95 -1.63
CA TYR A 157 1.64 -6.00 -2.47
C TYR A 157 1.13 -5.41 -3.76
N LEU A 158 1.46 -6.05 -4.91
CA LEU A 158 0.82 -5.76 -6.19
C LEU A 158 -0.52 -6.47 -6.25
N ILE A 159 -1.55 -5.78 -6.74
CA ILE A 159 -2.88 -6.33 -6.95
C ILE A 159 -3.35 -5.90 -8.35
N ASP A 160 -3.55 -6.87 -9.25
CA ASP A 160 -4.17 -6.60 -10.55
C ASP A 160 -5.69 -6.49 -10.41
N VAL A 161 -6.22 -5.32 -10.73
CA VAL A 161 -7.65 -5.01 -10.67
C VAL A 161 -8.27 -4.74 -12.04
N THR A 162 -7.57 -5.11 -13.12
CA THR A 162 -7.97 -4.82 -14.50
C THR A 162 -9.38 -5.29 -14.82
N ASP A 163 -9.71 -6.53 -14.45
CA ASP A 163 -11.00 -7.17 -14.76
C ASP A 163 -12.00 -7.10 -13.59
N GLN A 164 -11.69 -6.31 -12.54
CA GLN A 164 -12.59 -6.18 -11.41
C GLN A 164 -13.60 -5.05 -11.64
N PRO A 165 -14.88 -5.25 -11.30
CA PRO A 165 -15.88 -4.19 -11.31
C PRO A 165 -15.62 -3.23 -10.15
N LEU A 166 -14.76 -2.24 -10.38
CA LEU A 166 -14.41 -1.26 -9.36
C LEU A 166 -15.55 -0.27 -9.12
N ALA A 167 -15.88 -0.05 -7.86
CA ALA A 167 -16.72 1.06 -7.46
C ALA A 167 -16.03 2.42 -7.82
N PRO A 168 -16.78 3.53 -7.96
CA PRO A 168 -16.18 4.84 -8.08
C PRO A 168 -15.24 5.15 -6.92
N LEU A 169 -14.08 5.72 -7.23
CA LEU A 169 -13.12 6.15 -6.22
C LEU A 169 -13.76 7.23 -5.33
N SER A 170 -13.56 7.08 -4.03
CA SER A 170 -14.06 8.01 -3.03
C SER A 170 -13.02 8.19 -1.94
N PRO A 171 -12.25 9.30 -1.93
CA PRO A 171 -11.32 9.59 -0.85
C PRO A 171 -12.09 9.72 0.48
N ASP A 172 -11.46 9.39 1.60
CA ASP A 172 -12.09 9.51 2.92
C ASP A 172 -12.21 10.96 3.40
N GLY A 173 -11.44 11.87 2.79
CA GLY A 173 -11.41 13.29 3.11
C GLY A 173 -10.66 13.62 4.41
N GLN A 174 -10.14 12.64 5.11
CA GLN A 174 -9.36 12.80 6.35
C GLN A 174 -7.88 12.51 6.12
N GLU A 175 -7.56 11.28 5.71
CA GLU A 175 -6.20 10.86 5.38
C GLU A 175 -5.90 11.02 3.90
N ALA A 176 -6.85 10.67 3.03
CA ALA A 176 -6.80 10.78 1.59
C ALA A 176 -7.67 11.95 1.11
N VAL A 177 -7.08 12.92 0.42
CA VAL A 177 -7.81 14.07 -0.15
C VAL A 177 -8.08 13.94 -1.63
N SER A 178 -7.26 13.21 -2.35
CA SER A 178 -7.48 12.88 -3.76
C SER A 178 -7.00 11.46 -4.09
N LEU A 179 -7.60 10.89 -5.13
CA LEU A 179 -7.29 9.56 -5.66
C LEU A 179 -7.24 9.64 -7.17
N GLN A 180 -6.19 9.08 -7.77
CA GLN A 180 -6.08 9.07 -9.23
C GLN A 180 -5.43 7.79 -9.75
N TRP A 181 -5.86 7.37 -10.94
CA TRP A 181 -5.18 6.39 -11.76
C TRP A 181 -4.16 7.09 -12.64
N ILE A 182 -2.88 6.75 -12.49
CA ILE A 182 -1.77 7.39 -13.22
C ILE A 182 -0.69 6.37 -13.49
N THR A 183 0.09 6.52 -14.56
CA THR A 183 1.27 5.66 -14.79
C THR A 183 2.41 6.04 -13.84
N ALA A 184 3.23 5.06 -13.46
CA ALA A 184 4.38 5.31 -12.59
C ALA A 184 5.35 6.34 -13.20
N ALA A 185 5.57 6.29 -14.51
CA ALA A 185 6.41 7.25 -15.22
C ALA A 185 5.87 8.69 -15.14
N ALA A 186 4.58 8.87 -15.40
CA ALA A 186 3.96 10.21 -15.32
C ALA A 186 4.01 10.80 -13.91
N LEU A 187 3.84 9.95 -12.88
CA LEU A 187 3.95 10.41 -11.49
C LEU A 187 5.38 10.84 -11.13
N LEU A 188 6.38 10.07 -11.57
CA LEU A 188 7.80 10.42 -11.39
C LEU A 188 8.18 11.72 -12.13
N GLU A 189 7.64 11.93 -13.33
CA GLU A 189 7.93 13.12 -14.14
C GLU A 189 7.28 14.38 -13.56
N ASN A 190 6.02 14.29 -13.13
CA ASN A 190 5.24 15.49 -12.81
C ASN A 190 5.15 15.81 -11.31
N HIS A 191 5.47 14.84 -10.41
CA HIS A 191 5.23 14.96 -8.97
C HIS A 191 6.39 14.47 -8.10
N LEU A 192 7.62 14.49 -8.63
CA LEU A 192 8.81 13.94 -7.96
C LEU A 192 9.00 14.51 -6.53
N ASP A 193 8.80 15.82 -6.35
CA ASP A 193 8.97 16.51 -5.07
C ASP A 193 7.87 16.18 -4.04
N ALA A 194 6.78 15.58 -4.49
CA ALA A 194 5.70 15.11 -3.64
C ALA A 194 5.81 13.64 -3.26
N LEU A 195 6.90 12.95 -3.65
CA LEU A 195 7.13 11.54 -3.39
C LEU A 195 8.12 11.35 -2.23
N VAL A 196 7.75 10.53 -1.25
CA VAL A 196 8.71 10.03 -0.25
C VAL A 196 9.62 8.98 -0.90
N PHE A 197 10.84 8.82 -0.37
CA PHE A 197 11.88 7.98 -1.00
C PHE A 197 11.43 6.54 -1.32
N PRO A 198 10.79 5.79 -0.41
CA PRO A 198 10.32 4.44 -0.74
C PRO A 198 9.33 4.43 -1.92
N THR A 199 8.36 5.34 -1.93
CA THR A 199 7.38 5.46 -3.02
C THR A 199 8.07 5.77 -4.35
N ARG A 200 9.03 6.71 -4.35
CA ARG A 200 9.83 7.04 -5.54
C ARG A 200 10.58 5.82 -6.09
N CYS A 201 11.25 5.05 -5.22
CA CYS A 201 11.97 3.84 -5.62
C CYS A 201 11.04 2.76 -6.19
N LEU A 202 9.88 2.53 -5.54
CA LEU A 202 8.90 1.56 -6.00
C LEU A 202 8.29 1.97 -7.35
N LEU A 203 7.96 3.25 -7.55
CA LEU A 203 7.49 3.78 -8.82
C LEU A 203 8.54 3.62 -9.93
N ALA A 204 9.81 3.94 -9.64
CA ALA A 204 10.89 3.76 -10.59
C ALA A 204 11.08 2.28 -10.98
N ARG A 205 10.89 1.35 -10.02
CA ARG A 205 10.89 -0.08 -10.30
C ARG A 205 9.71 -0.49 -11.17
N ILE A 206 8.49 -0.02 -10.89
CA ILE A 206 7.29 -0.30 -11.69
C ILE A 206 7.44 0.21 -13.13
N ALA A 207 7.98 1.42 -13.30
CA ALA A 207 8.12 2.07 -14.61
C ALA A 207 9.04 1.32 -15.61
N GLN A 208 9.85 0.35 -15.13
CA GLN A 208 10.70 -0.47 -16.01
C GLN A 208 9.91 -1.53 -16.81
N TYR A 209 8.68 -1.82 -16.41
CA TYR A 209 7.91 -2.93 -16.97
C TYR A 209 6.79 -2.44 -17.89
N PRO A 210 6.67 -3.03 -19.10
CA PRO A 210 5.67 -2.58 -20.08
C PRO A 210 4.25 -2.97 -19.70
N ASP A 211 4.08 -4.04 -18.91
CA ASP A 211 2.78 -4.59 -18.56
C ASP A 211 2.79 -5.25 -17.17
N ILE A 212 1.61 -5.59 -16.67
CA ILE A 212 1.41 -6.20 -15.35
C ILE A 212 2.05 -7.59 -15.26
N ALA A 213 1.98 -8.40 -16.32
CA ALA A 213 2.52 -9.75 -16.29
C ALA A 213 4.05 -9.74 -16.11
N ALA A 214 4.75 -8.87 -16.84
CA ALA A 214 6.19 -8.68 -16.69
C ALA A 214 6.57 -8.17 -15.28
N LEU A 215 5.79 -7.22 -14.74
CA LEU A 215 5.99 -6.71 -13.39
C LEU A 215 5.78 -7.79 -12.31
N LEU A 216 4.72 -8.60 -12.41
CA LEU A 216 4.45 -9.69 -11.47
C LEU A 216 5.54 -10.77 -11.52
N ALA A 217 6.00 -11.13 -12.74
CA ALA A 217 7.11 -12.08 -12.91
C ALA A 217 8.43 -11.56 -12.29
N ALA A 218 8.69 -10.25 -12.39
CA ALA A 218 9.83 -9.62 -11.74
C ALA A 218 9.67 -9.57 -10.21
N ALA A 219 8.50 -9.21 -9.72
CA ALA A 219 8.22 -9.17 -8.29
C ALA A 219 8.40 -10.53 -7.60
N ALA A 220 8.05 -11.62 -8.28
CA ALA A 220 8.22 -12.97 -7.75
C ALA A 220 9.68 -13.33 -7.40
N ARG A 221 10.68 -12.64 -8.02
CA ARG A 221 12.10 -12.87 -7.73
C ARG A 221 12.60 -12.16 -6.47
N HIS A 222 12.01 -11.00 -6.11
CA HIS A 222 12.54 -10.12 -5.06
C HIS A 222 11.48 -9.57 -4.09
N GLY A 223 10.21 -9.96 -4.23
CA GLY A 223 9.10 -9.36 -3.52
C GLY A 223 9.13 -9.48 -1.99
N SER A 224 9.84 -10.47 -1.46
CA SER A 224 9.94 -10.69 -0.01
C SER A 224 11.21 -10.12 0.60
N VAL A 225 12.10 -9.53 -0.20
CA VAL A 225 13.36 -8.98 0.32
C VAL A 225 13.08 -7.65 1.02
N MET A 226 13.59 -7.53 2.25
CA MET A 226 13.49 -6.31 3.03
C MET A 226 14.53 -5.30 2.55
N VAL A 227 14.07 -4.10 2.25
CA VAL A 227 14.89 -2.94 1.90
C VAL A 227 15.04 -2.06 3.14
N GLN A 228 16.28 -1.97 3.63
CA GLN A 228 16.65 -1.04 4.68
C GLN A 228 17.69 -0.06 4.13
N PRO A 229 17.31 1.22 3.95
CA PRO A 229 18.24 2.24 3.50
C PRO A 229 19.35 2.51 4.53
N LEU A 230 20.48 3.02 4.03
CA LEU A 230 21.55 3.61 4.83
C LEU A 230 21.64 5.10 4.54
N ILE A 231 21.82 5.89 5.58
CA ILE A 231 22.19 7.32 5.43
C ILE A 231 23.69 7.44 5.63
N THR A 232 24.37 7.94 4.61
CA THR A 232 25.84 8.16 4.58
C THR A 232 26.13 9.62 4.34
N ASN A 233 27.34 10.07 4.71
CA ASN A 233 27.79 11.43 4.40
C ASN A 233 28.79 11.38 3.25
N ARG A 234 28.60 12.21 2.23
CA ARG A 234 29.48 12.34 1.06
C ARG A 234 29.87 13.81 0.88
N GLY A 235 31.09 14.13 1.22
CA GLY A 235 31.58 15.51 1.07
C GLY A 235 30.86 16.56 1.91
N GLY A 236 30.27 16.16 3.05
CA GLY A 236 29.50 17.05 3.93
C GLY A 236 27.98 16.98 3.70
N GLU A 237 27.51 16.29 2.64
CA GLU A 237 26.10 16.12 2.32
C GLU A 237 25.59 14.73 2.71
N PRO A 238 24.43 14.62 3.37
CA PRO A 238 23.81 13.34 3.66
C PRO A 238 23.15 12.74 2.40
N TRP A 239 23.42 11.45 2.17
CA TRP A 239 22.86 10.65 1.09
C TRP A 239 22.14 9.43 1.67
N VAL A 240 21.03 9.07 1.06
CA VAL A 240 20.34 7.79 1.33
C VAL A 240 20.66 6.81 0.22
N THR A 241 21.00 5.57 0.60
CA THR A 241 21.29 4.48 -0.33
C THR A 241 20.49 3.24 0.05
N ILE A 242 20.14 2.41 -0.93
CA ILE A 242 19.52 1.10 -0.73
C ILE A 242 20.42 0.00 -1.30
N PRO A 243 20.25 -1.28 -0.88
CA PRO A 243 21.02 -2.39 -1.44
C PRO A 243 20.84 -2.49 -2.96
N GLU A 244 21.94 -2.78 -3.64
CA GLU A 244 21.93 -3.10 -5.08
C GLU A 244 21.38 -4.50 -5.35
N GLY A 245 21.05 -4.80 -6.62
CA GLY A 245 20.62 -6.14 -7.04
C GLY A 245 19.17 -6.51 -6.73
N LEU A 246 18.37 -5.56 -6.25
CA LEU A 246 16.96 -5.74 -5.94
C LEU A 246 16.01 -5.17 -7.01
N ASP A 247 16.52 -4.97 -8.23
CA ASP A 247 15.75 -4.50 -9.39
C ASP A 247 15.22 -3.05 -9.24
N TYR A 248 15.94 -2.22 -8.47
CA TYR A 248 15.69 -0.80 -8.39
C TYR A 248 16.63 -0.04 -9.32
N PRO A 249 16.13 0.77 -10.28
CA PRO A 249 16.99 1.53 -11.20
C PRO A 249 17.67 2.71 -10.53
N GLN A 250 17.15 3.15 -9.38
CA GLN A 250 17.73 4.19 -8.55
C GLN A 250 17.98 3.61 -7.15
N VAL A 251 19.23 3.58 -6.75
CA VAL A 251 19.65 3.01 -5.46
C VAL A 251 20.14 4.09 -4.48
N GLU A 252 20.19 5.36 -4.88
CA GLU A 252 20.66 6.44 -4.03
C GLU A 252 20.07 7.81 -4.39
N ALA A 253 20.04 8.70 -3.43
CA ALA A 253 19.67 10.11 -3.63
C ALA A 253 20.28 10.99 -2.52
N PRO A 254 20.57 12.29 -2.82
CA PRO A 254 20.85 13.27 -1.77
C PRO A 254 19.64 13.39 -0.84
N LEU A 255 19.86 13.39 0.47
CA LEU A 255 18.74 13.48 1.44
C LEU A 255 17.99 14.82 1.28
N ALA A 256 18.67 15.88 0.93
CA ALA A 256 18.10 17.21 0.67
C ALA A 256 17.14 17.23 -0.55
N SER A 257 17.26 16.27 -1.49
CA SER A 257 16.37 16.14 -2.65
C SER A 257 15.11 15.33 -2.36
N LEU A 258 14.97 14.82 -1.15
CA LEU A 258 13.86 13.98 -0.74
C LEU A 258 12.90 14.77 0.12
N ARG A 259 11.62 14.49 -0.05
CA ARG A 259 10.61 14.96 0.89
C ARG A 259 10.93 14.32 2.25
N CYS A 260 11.31 15.15 3.22
CA CYS A 260 11.51 14.70 4.59
C CYS A 260 10.16 14.29 5.20
N THR A 261 10.15 13.15 5.81
CA THR A 261 9.00 12.56 6.51
C THR A 261 9.00 12.99 7.97
#